data_92b9394b8263bb24055e8721d4efac1b
#
_entry.id   92b9394b8263bb24055e8721d4efac1b
#
_cell.length_a   1.000
_cell.length_b   1.000
_cell.length_c   1.000
_cell.angle_alpha   90.00
_cell.angle_beta   90.00
_cell.angle_gamma   90.00
#
_symmetry.space_group_name_H-M   'P 1'
#
loop_
_entity.id
_entity.type
_entity.pdbx_description
1 polymer ?
#
loop_
_entity_poly.entity_id
_entity_poly.type
_entity_poly.pdbx_seq_one_letter_code
_entity_poly.pdbx_strand_id
1 'polypeptide(L)'
;MKIAMLAPVAWRTPPRKYGPWEQVASNITEGMVKKGIDITLFATGDSLTKGKLKSICPAGYEEDKSLDPKVEECMHISFLMEQAHEYDIIHNNFDFLPLTYSRLIKTPMVTTIHGFSSPKIIPVYKRFNDINHYVSISYADRSKHLKYTANVYNGINSSHFTFKEKPGDYLLYFGRIHHDKGTREAIDIALKAKMKLIIAGFIQDEKYYNQHVKPFIDGTQIIYTGNAGPEERDELLGGAYALLHPINFKEPFGLSVAEGMFCGTPVIAFNKGSMQELIDDKKTGFLVNNVEEAADVIPLVKNIDRNYCYQWAQSKFSTEKMTEDYIKVYEKVLSL
;
A
#
# COMPACT_ATOMS: atom_id res chain seq x y z
N MET A 1 21.54 -12.84 10.89
CA MET A 1 21.07 -12.42 9.56
C MET A 1 21.12 -10.90 9.50
N LYS A 2 21.87 -10.36 8.53
CA LYS A 2 22.09 -8.94 8.32
C LYS A 2 21.43 -8.54 7.00
N ILE A 3 20.44 -7.64 7.05
CA ILE A 3 19.57 -7.31 5.92
C ILE A 3 19.83 -5.88 5.45
N ALA A 4 19.95 -5.67 4.14
CA ALA A 4 19.85 -4.36 3.52
C ALA A 4 18.44 -4.17 2.96
N MET A 5 17.67 -3.23 3.49
CA MET A 5 16.36 -2.84 2.99
C MET A 5 16.52 -1.67 2.02
N LEU A 6 16.29 -1.89 0.74
CA LEU A 6 16.31 -0.85 -0.29
C LEU A 6 14.90 -0.28 -0.47
N ALA A 7 14.66 0.89 0.11
CA ALA A 7 13.41 1.64 -0.09
C ALA A 7 13.50 2.54 -1.34
N PRO A 8 12.37 2.96 -1.92
CA PRO A 8 12.38 4.04 -2.92
C PRO A 8 12.89 5.36 -2.32
N VAL A 9 13.25 6.30 -3.19
CA VAL A 9 13.69 7.65 -2.81
C VAL A 9 12.82 8.75 -3.44
N ALA A 10 11.61 8.37 -3.85
CA ALA A 10 10.61 9.35 -4.27
C ALA A 10 10.17 10.22 -3.09
N TRP A 11 9.96 9.60 -1.95
CA TRP A 11 9.57 10.22 -0.69
C TRP A 11 10.51 9.75 0.42
N ARG A 12 10.53 10.47 1.55
CA ARG A 12 11.22 9.94 2.74
C ARG A 12 10.54 8.67 3.27
N THR A 13 11.26 7.84 4.02
CA THR A 13 10.77 6.62 4.67
C THR A 13 10.74 6.79 6.21
N PRO A 14 9.56 6.70 6.91
CA PRO A 14 8.21 6.68 6.35
C PRO A 14 7.82 8.02 5.73
N PRO A 15 6.86 8.05 4.80
CA PRO A 15 6.46 9.29 4.14
C PRO A 15 5.66 10.19 5.10
N ARG A 16 5.70 11.53 4.86
CA ARG A 16 4.94 12.50 5.67
C ARG A 16 3.43 12.40 5.43
N LYS A 17 3.02 12.12 4.19
CA LYS A 17 1.61 12.00 3.78
C LYS A 17 1.40 10.83 2.83
N TYR A 18 1.87 10.94 1.59
CA TYR A 18 1.76 9.92 0.56
C TYR A 18 3.13 9.31 0.26
N GLY A 19 3.16 8.00 -0.02
CA GLY A 19 4.34 7.19 -0.31
C GLY A 19 4.09 5.74 0.12
N PRO A 20 3.22 5.01 -0.61
CA PRO A 20 2.77 3.69 -0.17
C PRO A 20 3.90 2.66 -0.10
N TRP A 21 4.88 2.72 -0.99
CA TRP A 21 6.00 1.77 -1.00
C TRP A 21 7.00 2.09 0.11
N GLU A 22 7.30 3.37 0.34
CA GLU A 22 8.12 3.84 1.45
C GLU A 22 7.49 3.49 2.80
N GLN A 23 6.16 3.59 2.90
CA GLN A 23 5.44 3.18 4.11
C GLN A 23 5.58 1.66 4.36
N VAL A 24 5.45 0.83 3.32
CA VAL A 24 5.63 -0.62 3.46
C VAL A 24 7.07 -0.96 3.82
N ALA A 25 8.06 -0.35 3.17
CA ALA A 25 9.48 -0.52 3.49
C ALA A 25 9.79 -0.15 4.95
N SER A 26 9.21 0.96 5.44
CA SER A 26 9.30 1.36 6.84
C SER A 26 8.69 0.32 7.77
N ASN A 27 7.46 -0.14 7.48
CA ASN A 27 6.76 -1.14 8.31
C ASN A 27 7.54 -2.46 8.40
N ILE A 28 8.16 -2.91 7.31
CA ILE A 28 9.02 -4.10 7.31
C ILE A 28 10.27 -3.83 8.16
N THR A 29 10.94 -2.70 7.95
CA THR A 29 12.17 -2.34 8.67
C THR A 29 11.93 -2.29 10.17
N GLU A 30 10.91 -1.55 10.62
CA GLU A 30 10.58 -1.41 12.05
C GLU A 30 10.12 -2.74 12.66
N GLY A 31 9.40 -3.56 11.89
CA GLY A 31 9.02 -4.91 12.30
C GLY A 31 10.25 -5.81 12.53
N MET A 32 11.26 -5.76 11.63
CA MET A 32 12.51 -6.51 11.79
C MET A 32 13.32 -6.03 13.00
N VAL A 33 13.39 -4.71 13.22
CA VAL A 33 14.04 -4.13 14.41
C VAL A 33 13.39 -4.64 15.71
N LYS A 34 12.05 -4.66 15.77
CA LYS A 34 11.31 -5.20 16.93
C LYS A 34 11.61 -6.68 17.20
N LYS A 35 11.92 -7.46 16.16
CA LYS A 35 12.32 -8.88 16.26
C LYS A 35 13.83 -9.07 16.53
N GLY A 36 14.61 -7.99 16.71
CA GLY A 36 16.05 -8.06 16.98
C GLY A 36 16.91 -8.42 15.78
N ILE A 37 16.41 -8.26 14.56
CA ILE A 37 17.15 -8.56 13.32
C ILE A 37 18.00 -7.35 12.96
N ASP A 38 19.28 -7.59 12.60
CA ASP A 38 20.19 -6.54 12.12
C ASP A 38 19.77 -6.10 10.72
N ILE A 39 19.14 -4.94 10.63
CA ILE A 39 18.64 -4.36 9.39
C ILE A 39 19.17 -2.95 9.19
N THR A 40 19.61 -2.66 7.96
CA THR A 40 20.01 -1.32 7.52
C THR A 40 19.02 -0.86 6.46
N LEU A 41 18.36 0.26 6.73
CA LEU A 41 17.49 0.94 5.78
C LEU A 41 18.34 1.81 4.84
N PHE A 42 18.26 1.56 3.55
CA PHE A 42 18.76 2.44 2.50
C PHE A 42 17.58 3.28 1.99
N ALA A 43 17.61 4.57 2.28
CA ALA A 43 16.53 5.51 1.98
C ALA A 43 17.08 6.94 1.88
N THR A 44 16.21 7.96 1.82
CA THR A 44 16.63 9.37 1.87
C THR A 44 17.23 9.75 3.23
N GLY A 45 18.09 10.78 3.26
CA GLY A 45 18.79 11.21 4.47
C GLY A 45 17.91 11.75 5.58
N ASP A 46 16.70 12.21 5.23
CA ASP A 46 15.69 12.69 6.17
C ASP A 46 14.71 11.59 6.63
N SER A 47 14.95 10.34 6.22
CA SER A 47 14.18 9.16 6.64
C SER A 47 14.38 8.84 8.12
N LEU A 48 13.38 8.18 8.73
CA LEU A 48 13.36 7.86 10.15
C LEU A 48 13.25 6.35 10.34
N THR A 49 14.15 5.79 11.14
CA THR A 49 14.10 4.36 11.53
C THR A 49 14.76 4.17 12.90
N LYS A 50 14.34 3.13 13.61
CA LYS A 50 15.05 2.61 14.81
C LYS A 50 16.20 1.68 14.45
N GLY A 51 16.28 1.25 13.18
CA GLY A 51 17.41 0.51 12.62
C GLY A 51 18.58 1.44 12.23
N LYS A 52 19.52 0.90 11.46
CA LYS A 52 20.57 1.68 10.86
C LYS A 52 20.05 2.37 9.60
N LEU A 53 20.37 3.64 9.40
CA LEU A 53 20.10 4.38 8.16
C LEU A 53 21.39 4.58 7.39
N LYS A 54 21.37 4.25 6.09
CA LYS A 54 22.38 4.64 5.10
C LYS A 54 21.71 5.41 3.97
N SER A 55 22.28 6.54 3.59
CA SER A 55 21.72 7.41 2.56
C SER A 55 22.81 8.07 1.73
N ILE A 56 22.54 8.29 0.45
CA ILE A 56 23.29 9.16 -0.45
C ILE A 56 22.40 10.30 -0.97
N CYS A 57 21.08 10.10 -1.02
CA CYS A 57 20.09 11.08 -1.43
C CYS A 57 19.63 11.90 -0.22
N PRO A 58 19.73 13.23 -0.19
CA PRO A 58 19.42 14.03 1.00
C PRO A 58 17.92 14.04 1.31
N ALA A 59 17.06 14.06 0.29
CA ALA A 59 15.59 14.12 0.39
C ALA A 59 14.91 13.37 -0.77
N GLY A 60 13.59 13.20 -0.71
CA GLY A 60 12.83 12.59 -1.78
C GLY A 60 12.63 13.55 -2.97
N TYR A 61 12.83 13.07 -4.20
CA TYR A 61 12.69 13.90 -5.41
C TYR A 61 11.23 14.36 -5.68
N GLU A 62 10.25 13.74 -5.04
CA GLU A 62 8.87 14.23 -5.06
C GLU A 62 8.63 15.37 -4.04
N GLU A 63 9.48 15.47 -3.03
CA GLU A 63 9.45 16.53 -2.01
C GLU A 63 10.37 17.72 -2.38
N ASP A 64 11.44 17.47 -3.17
CA ASP A 64 12.34 18.47 -3.70
C ASP A 64 12.45 18.37 -5.23
N LYS A 65 11.74 19.25 -5.93
CA LYS A 65 11.67 19.26 -7.40
C LYS A 65 12.92 19.79 -8.10
N SER A 66 13.94 20.19 -7.36
CA SER A 66 15.27 20.51 -7.92
C SER A 66 16.11 19.25 -8.21
N LEU A 67 15.72 18.09 -7.63
CA LEU A 67 16.38 16.80 -7.81
C LEU A 67 15.91 16.13 -9.11
N ASP A 68 16.83 15.48 -9.83
CA ASP A 68 16.47 14.65 -10.99
C ASP A 68 16.21 13.20 -10.55
N PRO A 69 14.99 12.65 -10.76
CA PRO A 69 14.65 11.30 -10.31
C PRO A 69 15.63 10.22 -10.78
N LYS A 70 16.09 10.29 -12.04
CA LYS A 70 17.01 9.26 -12.60
C LYS A 70 18.38 9.32 -11.95
N VAL A 71 18.85 10.53 -11.61
CA VAL A 71 20.14 10.72 -10.94
C VAL A 71 20.06 10.15 -9.52
N GLU A 72 19.03 10.54 -8.75
CA GLU A 72 18.84 10.08 -7.39
C GLU A 72 18.66 8.55 -7.33
N GLU A 73 17.84 7.98 -8.20
CA GLU A 73 17.65 6.53 -8.28
C GLU A 73 18.93 5.78 -8.64
N CYS A 74 19.69 6.28 -9.62
CA CYS A 74 20.97 5.69 -10.04
C CYS A 74 21.98 5.69 -8.88
N MET A 75 22.15 6.84 -8.22
CA MET A 75 23.07 6.99 -7.10
C MET A 75 22.67 6.11 -5.91
N HIS A 76 21.39 6.08 -5.58
CA HIS A 76 20.86 5.32 -4.47
C HIS A 76 21.05 3.81 -4.64
N ILE A 77 20.71 3.28 -5.82
CA ILE A 77 20.88 1.86 -6.11
C ILE A 77 22.36 1.47 -6.10
N SER A 78 23.21 2.22 -6.82
CA SER A 78 24.65 1.92 -6.87
C SER A 78 25.28 1.97 -5.48
N PHE A 79 24.91 2.95 -4.65
CA PHE A 79 25.42 3.09 -3.28
C PHE A 79 25.17 1.84 -2.40
N LEU A 80 24.00 1.20 -2.53
CA LEU A 80 23.79 -0.10 -1.87
C LEU A 80 24.61 -1.20 -2.53
N MET A 81 24.62 -1.28 -3.87
CA MET A 81 25.21 -2.40 -4.57
C MET A 81 26.73 -2.50 -4.39
N GLU A 82 27.43 -1.36 -4.21
CA GLU A 82 28.85 -1.30 -3.84
C GLU A 82 29.14 -1.98 -2.50
N GLN A 83 28.15 -1.99 -1.59
CA GLN A 83 28.22 -2.53 -0.25
C GLN A 83 27.48 -3.87 -0.09
N ALA A 84 26.98 -4.44 -1.19
CA ALA A 84 26.12 -5.64 -1.16
C ALA A 84 26.75 -6.79 -0.35
N HIS A 85 28.08 -6.95 -0.44
CA HIS A 85 28.84 -8.02 0.25
C HIS A 85 28.85 -7.91 1.79
N GLU A 86 28.41 -6.79 2.36
CA GLU A 86 28.27 -6.60 3.81
C GLU A 86 26.99 -7.23 4.38
N TYR A 87 26.08 -7.71 3.54
CA TYR A 87 24.74 -8.18 3.91
C TYR A 87 24.51 -9.63 3.50
N ASP A 88 23.73 -10.34 4.29
CA ASP A 88 23.29 -11.69 3.96
C ASP A 88 22.18 -11.71 2.91
N ILE A 89 21.33 -10.66 2.92
CA ILE A 89 20.20 -10.47 2.00
C ILE A 89 20.04 -8.98 1.68
N ILE A 90 19.72 -8.71 0.42
CA ILE A 90 19.17 -7.43 -0.02
C ILE A 90 17.65 -7.60 -0.20
N HIS A 91 16.85 -6.81 0.50
CA HIS A 91 15.40 -6.74 0.26
C HIS A 91 15.08 -5.50 -0.58
N ASN A 92 14.78 -5.72 -1.84
CA ASN A 92 14.45 -4.70 -2.80
C ASN A 92 12.94 -4.37 -2.74
N ASN A 93 12.60 -3.17 -2.28
CA ASN A 93 11.25 -2.57 -2.34
C ASN A 93 11.18 -1.43 -3.36
N PHE A 94 12.22 -1.26 -4.17
CA PHE A 94 12.37 -0.13 -5.09
C PHE A 94 11.62 -0.33 -6.42
N ASP A 95 11.55 -1.51 -6.98
CA ASP A 95 10.97 -1.88 -8.28
C ASP A 95 12.02 -2.69 -9.10
N PHE A 96 11.99 -2.58 -10.43
CA PHE A 96 12.76 -3.42 -11.35
C PHE A 96 14.24 -2.95 -11.58
N LEU A 97 14.56 -1.69 -11.35
CA LEU A 97 15.90 -1.17 -11.65
C LEU A 97 17.03 -1.89 -10.91
N PRO A 98 16.92 -2.20 -9.60
CA PRO A 98 17.95 -2.92 -8.85
C PRO A 98 18.23 -4.32 -9.39
N LEU A 99 17.26 -4.95 -10.07
CA LEU A 99 17.42 -6.29 -10.65
C LEU A 99 18.59 -6.37 -11.64
N THR A 100 18.93 -5.26 -12.30
CA THR A 100 20.02 -5.20 -13.28
C THR A 100 21.39 -5.50 -12.66
N TYR A 101 21.54 -5.35 -11.35
CA TYR A 101 22.74 -5.68 -10.60
C TYR A 101 22.83 -7.14 -10.14
N SER A 102 21.73 -7.91 -10.23
CA SER A 102 21.63 -9.25 -9.64
C SER A 102 22.73 -10.24 -10.10
N ARG A 103 23.27 -10.07 -11.31
CA ARG A 103 24.38 -10.90 -11.81
C ARG A 103 25.75 -10.36 -11.48
N LEU A 104 25.84 -9.18 -10.88
CA LEU A 104 27.08 -8.51 -10.54
C LEU A 104 27.42 -8.63 -9.04
N ILE A 105 26.46 -9.04 -8.22
CA ILE A 105 26.60 -9.24 -6.78
C ILE A 105 26.41 -10.72 -6.42
N LYS A 106 26.97 -11.14 -5.28
CA LYS A 106 26.80 -12.51 -4.77
C LYS A 106 25.66 -12.60 -3.74
N THR A 107 25.35 -11.48 -3.09
CA THR A 107 24.28 -11.41 -2.07
C THR A 107 22.92 -11.65 -2.72
N PRO A 108 22.13 -12.62 -2.22
CA PRO A 108 20.80 -12.89 -2.77
C PRO A 108 19.87 -11.70 -2.60
N MET A 109 19.02 -11.48 -3.60
CA MET A 109 18.05 -10.39 -3.60
C MET A 109 16.62 -10.95 -3.51
N VAL A 110 15.89 -10.52 -2.47
CA VAL A 110 14.44 -10.67 -2.35
C VAL A 110 13.81 -9.40 -2.89
N THR A 111 12.90 -9.51 -3.84
CA THR A 111 12.23 -8.35 -4.43
C THR A 111 10.73 -8.43 -4.18
N THR A 112 10.20 -7.48 -3.42
CA THR A 112 8.74 -7.29 -3.29
C THR A 112 8.22 -6.54 -4.51
N ILE A 113 7.26 -7.14 -5.19
CA ILE A 113 6.57 -6.52 -6.33
C ILE A 113 5.29 -5.87 -5.78
N HIS A 114 5.28 -4.53 -5.73
CA HIS A 114 4.15 -3.72 -5.24
C HIS A 114 3.07 -3.44 -6.30
N GLY A 115 3.18 -4.09 -7.44
CA GLY A 115 2.35 -3.91 -8.62
C GLY A 115 3.23 -3.63 -9.84
N PHE A 116 2.64 -3.75 -11.00
CA PHE A 116 3.32 -3.44 -12.26
C PHE A 116 2.82 -2.10 -12.78
N SER A 117 3.68 -1.09 -12.79
CA SER A 117 3.37 0.23 -13.36
C SER A 117 3.01 0.14 -14.86
N SER A 118 3.55 -0.87 -15.54
CA SER A 118 3.24 -1.19 -16.94
C SER A 118 3.60 -2.63 -17.26
N PRO A 119 2.86 -3.32 -18.14
CA PRO A 119 3.30 -4.61 -18.69
C PRO A 119 4.67 -4.57 -19.39
N LYS A 120 5.12 -3.37 -19.78
CA LYS A 120 6.41 -3.16 -20.46
C LYS A 120 7.62 -3.43 -19.57
N ILE A 121 7.49 -3.41 -18.23
CA ILE A 121 8.59 -3.71 -17.31
C ILE A 121 8.76 -5.21 -17.04
N ILE A 122 7.75 -6.04 -17.30
CA ILE A 122 7.79 -7.49 -17.09
C ILE A 122 9.01 -8.18 -17.75
N PRO A 123 9.48 -7.80 -18.93
CA PRO A 123 10.69 -8.38 -19.53
C PRO A 123 11.93 -8.27 -18.62
N VAL A 124 12.09 -7.21 -17.82
CA VAL A 124 13.21 -7.06 -16.87
C VAL A 124 13.09 -8.12 -15.78
N TYR A 125 11.93 -8.20 -15.11
CA TYR A 125 11.70 -9.24 -14.10
C TYR A 125 11.91 -10.65 -14.66
N LYS A 126 11.41 -10.92 -15.87
CA LYS A 126 11.56 -12.22 -16.52
C LYS A 126 13.02 -12.57 -16.79
N ARG A 127 13.86 -11.58 -17.16
CA ARG A 127 15.30 -11.77 -17.41
C ARG A 127 16.05 -12.27 -16.17
N PHE A 128 15.64 -11.83 -14.98
CA PHE A 128 16.31 -12.16 -13.72
C PHE A 128 15.53 -13.15 -12.84
N ASN A 129 14.54 -13.83 -13.41
CA ASN A 129 13.63 -14.74 -12.72
C ASN A 129 14.30 -16.03 -12.18
N ASP A 130 15.49 -16.34 -12.64
CA ASP A 130 16.31 -17.50 -12.24
C ASP A 130 17.19 -17.21 -11.02
N ILE A 131 17.46 -15.95 -10.70
CA ILE A 131 18.40 -15.54 -9.65
C ILE A 131 17.80 -14.63 -8.59
N ASN A 132 16.59 -14.10 -8.83
CA ASN A 132 15.87 -13.26 -7.86
C ASN A 132 14.72 -14.03 -7.20
N HIS A 133 14.43 -13.65 -5.96
CA HIS A 133 13.37 -14.22 -5.16
C HIS A 133 12.20 -13.24 -5.08
N TYR A 134 11.24 -13.38 -6.00
CA TYR A 134 10.08 -12.48 -6.06
C TYR A 134 9.06 -12.82 -5.00
N VAL A 135 8.57 -11.78 -4.33
CA VAL A 135 7.45 -11.81 -3.39
C VAL A 135 6.34 -10.94 -3.92
N SER A 136 5.14 -11.49 -4.06
CA SER A 136 3.93 -10.73 -4.40
C SER A 136 3.23 -10.24 -3.15
N ILE A 137 2.53 -9.10 -3.27
CA ILE A 137 1.73 -8.52 -2.18
C ILE A 137 0.27 -8.99 -2.20
N SER A 138 -0.13 -9.71 -3.24
CA SER A 138 -1.38 -10.47 -3.35
C SER A 138 -1.24 -11.55 -4.42
N TYR A 139 -2.13 -12.52 -4.44
CA TYR A 139 -2.18 -13.52 -5.51
C TYR A 139 -2.76 -12.92 -6.80
N ALA A 140 -3.68 -11.97 -6.67
CA ALA A 140 -4.32 -11.28 -7.81
C ALA A 140 -3.35 -10.43 -8.64
N ASP A 141 -2.27 -9.94 -8.03
CA ASP A 141 -1.25 -9.12 -8.71
C ASP A 141 -0.15 -9.94 -9.39
N ARG A 142 -0.16 -11.26 -9.23
CA ARG A 142 0.88 -12.12 -9.81
C ARG A 142 0.85 -12.14 -11.34
N SER A 143 2.00 -11.91 -11.94
CA SER A 143 2.20 -12.18 -13.35
C SER A 143 2.45 -13.67 -13.60
N LYS A 144 1.72 -14.29 -14.54
CA LYS A 144 1.94 -15.69 -14.96
C LYS A 144 3.33 -15.96 -15.56
N HIS A 145 4.08 -14.91 -15.88
CA HIS A 145 5.41 -14.99 -16.47
C HIS A 145 6.54 -15.09 -15.45
N LEU A 146 6.24 -14.94 -14.14
CA LEU A 146 7.23 -14.89 -13.08
C LEU A 146 7.07 -16.06 -12.11
N LYS A 147 8.19 -16.48 -11.50
CA LYS A 147 8.22 -17.44 -10.40
C LYS A 147 8.25 -16.66 -9.09
N TYR A 148 7.32 -16.95 -8.22
CA TYR A 148 7.25 -16.30 -6.91
C TYR A 148 7.72 -17.25 -5.81
N THR A 149 8.56 -16.74 -4.93
CA THR A 149 9.05 -17.45 -3.74
C THR A 149 7.97 -17.54 -2.67
N ALA A 150 7.18 -16.45 -2.54
CA ALA A 150 6.09 -16.34 -1.57
C ALA A 150 5.03 -15.31 -2.02
N ASN A 151 3.93 -15.25 -1.25
CA ASN A 151 3.02 -14.12 -1.16
C ASN A 151 3.09 -13.58 0.27
N VAL A 152 3.35 -12.28 0.42
CA VAL A 152 3.33 -11.62 1.72
C VAL A 152 2.47 -10.37 1.60
N TYR A 153 1.36 -10.35 2.30
CA TYR A 153 0.47 -9.19 2.31
C TYR A 153 1.12 -8.00 3.00
N ASN A 154 0.84 -6.79 2.52
CA ASN A 154 1.33 -5.58 3.16
C ASN A 154 0.81 -5.45 4.59
N GLY A 155 1.71 -5.13 5.52
CA GLY A 155 1.39 -4.96 6.93
C GLY A 155 1.01 -3.52 7.28
N ILE A 156 -0.06 -3.38 8.02
CA ILE A 156 -0.54 -2.12 8.59
C ILE A 156 -0.03 -2.03 10.02
N ASN A 157 0.54 -0.89 10.38
CA ASN A 157 0.92 -0.60 11.77
C ASN A 157 -0.32 -0.23 12.58
N SER A 158 -0.78 -1.15 13.41
CA SER A 158 -1.99 -0.99 14.22
C SER A 158 -1.95 0.21 15.17
N SER A 159 -0.76 0.68 15.57
CA SER A 159 -0.64 1.84 16.46
C SER A 159 -1.10 3.17 15.84
N HIS A 160 -1.30 3.19 14.53
CA HIS A 160 -1.77 4.37 13.80
C HIS A 160 -3.28 4.39 13.56
N PHE A 161 -4.00 3.34 14.02
CA PHE A 161 -5.43 3.17 13.76
C PHE A 161 -6.17 2.78 15.02
N THR A 162 -7.24 3.51 15.29
CA THR A 162 -8.06 3.34 16.48
C THR A 162 -9.34 2.58 16.13
N PHE A 163 -9.53 1.43 16.78
CA PHE A 163 -10.78 0.70 16.65
C PHE A 163 -11.97 1.55 17.18
N LYS A 164 -13.00 1.71 16.35
CA LYS A 164 -14.26 2.39 16.72
C LYS A 164 -15.43 1.43 16.56
N GLU A 165 -16.04 1.06 17.67
CA GLU A 165 -17.18 0.15 17.70
C GLU A 165 -18.44 0.74 17.02
N LYS A 166 -18.66 2.05 17.22
CA LYS A 166 -19.84 2.73 16.69
C LYS A 166 -19.53 3.43 15.38
N PRO A 167 -20.31 3.17 14.30
CA PRO A 167 -20.19 3.90 13.06
C PRO A 167 -20.69 5.33 13.19
N GLY A 168 -20.17 6.22 12.34
CA GLY A 168 -20.77 7.51 12.06
C GLY A 168 -21.89 7.41 10.99
N ASP A 169 -22.24 8.54 10.41
CA ASP A 169 -23.38 8.72 9.49
C ASP A 169 -22.99 8.97 8.03
N TYR A 170 -21.72 8.77 7.68
CA TYR A 170 -21.19 9.07 6.35
C TYR A 170 -20.48 7.87 5.70
N LEU A 171 -20.55 7.83 4.38
CA LEU A 171 -19.70 7.00 3.55
C LEU A 171 -18.36 7.72 3.36
N LEU A 172 -17.27 6.97 3.31
CA LEU A 172 -15.93 7.52 3.06
C LEU A 172 -15.38 7.02 1.73
N TYR A 173 -14.88 7.91 0.91
CA TYR A 173 -13.92 7.61 -0.14
C TYR A 173 -12.54 8.08 0.32
N PHE A 174 -11.56 7.17 0.37
CA PHE A 174 -10.21 7.48 0.79
C PHE A 174 -9.18 6.99 -0.23
N GLY A 175 -8.56 7.92 -0.95
CA GLY A 175 -7.56 7.59 -1.97
C GLY A 175 -7.28 8.74 -2.93
N ARG A 176 -6.31 8.52 -3.83
CA ARG A 176 -5.99 9.50 -4.89
C ARG A 176 -7.23 9.79 -5.74
N ILE A 177 -7.44 11.06 -6.08
CA ILE A 177 -8.51 11.43 -6.98
C ILE A 177 -8.01 11.26 -8.42
N HIS A 178 -8.40 10.15 -9.00
CA HIS A 178 -8.04 9.70 -10.34
C HIS A 178 -9.15 8.77 -10.87
N HIS A 179 -9.36 8.75 -12.18
CA HIS A 179 -10.45 7.94 -12.78
C HIS A 179 -10.33 6.44 -12.43
N ASP A 180 -9.11 5.88 -12.33
CA ASP A 180 -8.90 4.49 -11.96
C ASP A 180 -9.40 4.16 -10.54
N LYS A 181 -9.36 5.15 -9.64
CA LYS A 181 -9.74 4.98 -8.24
C LYS A 181 -11.23 5.10 -7.97
N GLY A 182 -12.03 5.49 -8.97
CA GLY A 182 -13.48 5.44 -8.89
C GLY A 182 -14.12 6.49 -7.99
N THR A 183 -13.51 7.70 -7.88
CA THR A 183 -14.10 8.79 -7.07
C THR A 183 -15.49 9.18 -7.57
N ARG A 184 -15.70 9.18 -8.89
CA ARG A 184 -17.01 9.47 -9.48
C ARG A 184 -18.02 8.39 -9.10
N GLU A 185 -17.65 7.14 -9.18
CA GLU A 185 -18.49 6.00 -8.80
C GLU A 185 -18.87 6.07 -7.31
N ALA A 186 -17.95 6.50 -6.43
CA ALA A 186 -18.28 6.70 -5.02
C ALA A 186 -19.34 7.81 -4.83
N ILE A 187 -19.25 8.91 -5.59
CA ILE A 187 -20.28 9.96 -5.59
C ILE A 187 -21.64 9.39 -6.06
N ASP A 188 -21.66 8.65 -7.15
CA ASP A 188 -22.90 8.09 -7.69
C ASP A 188 -23.55 7.10 -6.72
N ILE A 189 -22.75 6.28 -6.02
CA ILE A 189 -23.22 5.39 -4.95
C ILE A 189 -23.87 6.20 -3.83
N ALA A 190 -23.19 7.24 -3.33
CA ALA A 190 -23.68 8.06 -2.24
C ALA A 190 -24.97 8.81 -2.58
N LEU A 191 -25.07 9.35 -3.80
CA LEU A 191 -26.27 10.03 -4.29
C LEU A 191 -27.45 9.05 -4.39
N LYS A 192 -27.24 7.83 -4.92
CA LYS A 192 -28.29 6.79 -4.99
C LYS A 192 -28.76 6.35 -3.59
N ALA A 193 -27.81 6.18 -2.67
CA ALA A 193 -28.11 5.80 -1.29
C ALA A 193 -28.67 6.96 -0.44
N LYS A 194 -28.64 8.18 -0.94
CA LYS A 194 -29.02 9.42 -0.22
C LYS A 194 -28.24 9.56 1.10
N MET A 195 -26.97 9.17 1.09
CA MET A 195 -26.07 9.29 2.24
C MET A 195 -25.01 10.36 1.99
N LYS A 196 -24.50 10.91 3.08
CA LYS A 196 -23.34 11.82 3.08
C LYS A 196 -22.11 11.06 2.64
N LEU A 197 -21.31 11.65 1.77
CA LEU A 197 -20.00 11.16 1.36
C LEU A 197 -18.90 12.16 1.73
N ILE A 198 -17.90 11.70 2.44
CA ILE A 198 -16.64 12.43 2.61
C ILE A 198 -15.64 11.85 1.61
N ILE A 199 -15.00 12.71 0.84
CA ILE A 199 -13.94 12.40 -0.10
C ILE A 199 -12.64 12.95 0.47
N ALA A 200 -11.68 12.07 0.74
CA ALA A 200 -10.36 12.44 1.25
C ALA A 200 -9.25 11.86 0.35
N GLY A 201 -8.31 12.72 -0.05
CA GLY A 201 -7.17 12.34 -0.86
C GLY A 201 -6.67 13.48 -1.76
N PHE A 202 -5.45 13.35 -2.25
CA PHE A 202 -4.89 14.38 -3.12
C PHE A 202 -5.38 14.22 -4.58
N ILE A 203 -5.49 15.35 -5.25
CA ILE A 203 -5.87 15.39 -6.66
C ILE A 203 -4.65 15.05 -7.50
N GLN A 204 -4.67 13.88 -8.16
CA GLN A 204 -3.61 13.46 -9.07
C GLN A 204 -3.95 13.82 -10.51
N ASP A 205 -5.23 13.79 -10.87
CA ASP A 205 -5.74 14.16 -12.20
C ASP A 205 -6.68 15.37 -12.06
N GLU A 206 -6.13 16.57 -12.27
CA GLU A 206 -6.85 17.85 -12.20
C GLU A 206 -8.00 17.91 -13.22
N LYS A 207 -7.82 17.35 -14.42
CA LYS A 207 -8.85 17.35 -15.45
C LYS A 207 -10.03 16.49 -15.02
N TYR A 208 -9.75 15.28 -14.54
CA TYR A 208 -10.78 14.38 -14.02
C TYR A 208 -11.51 15.01 -12.82
N TYR A 209 -10.76 15.57 -11.86
CA TYR A 209 -11.34 16.24 -10.71
C TYR A 209 -12.31 17.36 -11.13
N ASN A 210 -11.87 18.27 -11.99
CA ASN A 210 -12.67 19.43 -12.40
C ASN A 210 -13.92 19.03 -13.20
N GLN A 211 -13.85 17.93 -13.97
CA GLN A 211 -14.98 17.50 -14.83
C GLN A 211 -15.94 16.52 -14.12
N HIS A 212 -15.45 15.64 -13.25
CA HIS A 212 -16.21 14.50 -12.76
C HIS A 212 -16.41 14.47 -11.23
N VAL A 213 -15.71 15.30 -10.46
CA VAL A 213 -15.79 15.32 -9.00
C VAL A 213 -16.28 16.67 -8.49
N LYS A 214 -15.58 17.75 -8.81
CA LYS A 214 -15.86 19.11 -8.32
C LYS A 214 -17.30 19.58 -8.53
N PRO A 215 -17.98 19.33 -9.67
CA PRO A 215 -19.37 19.77 -9.87
C PRO A 215 -20.38 19.17 -8.90
N PHE A 216 -20.02 18.10 -8.19
CA PHE A 216 -20.91 17.39 -7.25
C PHE A 216 -20.64 17.76 -5.79
N ILE A 217 -19.55 18.49 -5.51
CA ILE A 217 -19.19 18.91 -4.15
C ILE A 217 -20.11 20.06 -3.78
N ASP A 218 -21.04 19.81 -2.86
CA ASP A 218 -22.02 20.78 -2.37
C ASP A 218 -21.78 21.23 -0.92
N GLY A 219 -20.78 20.62 -0.25
CA GLY A 219 -20.42 20.92 1.13
C GLY A 219 -21.39 20.36 2.17
N THR A 220 -22.43 19.64 1.76
CA THR A 220 -23.47 19.06 2.64
C THR A 220 -23.60 17.57 2.48
N GLN A 221 -23.98 17.10 1.30
CA GLN A 221 -24.04 15.66 1.00
C GLN A 221 -22.71 15.13 0.48
N ILE A 222 -22.06 15.86 -0.42
CA ILE A 222 -20.75 15.50 -0.99
C ILE A 222 -19.71 16.50 -0.53
N ILE A 223 -18.79 16.06 0.30
CA ILE A 223 -17.78 16.90 0.95
C ILE A 223 -16.38 16.45 0.54
N TYR A 224 -15.54 17.36 0.11
CA TYR A 224 -14.11 17.11 -0.14
C TYR A 224 -13.27 17.78 0.94
N THR A 225 -12.45 17.00 1.64
CA THR A 225 -11.62 17.46 2.77
C THR A 225 -10.15 17.67 2.41
N GLY A 226 -9.75 17.33 1.18
CA GLY A 226 -8.35 17.43 0.78
C GLY A 226 -7.53 16.17 1.12
N ASN A 227 -6.20 16.35 1.21
CA ASN A 227 -5.27 15.27 1.49
C ASN A 227 -5.06 15.13 3.01
N ALA A 228 -5.72 14.15 3.61
CA ALA A 228 -5.70 13.90 5.04
C ALA A 228 -4.32 13.44 5.56
N GLY A 229 -3.89 14.02 6.66
CA GLY A 229 -2.73 13.58 7.43
C GLY A 229 -3.03 12.29 8.24
N PRO A 230 -2.02 11.74 8.96
CA PRO A 230 -2.20 10.47 9.68
C PRO A 230 -3.33 10.48 10.72
N GLU A 231 -3.43 11.52 11.55
CA GLU A 231 -4.49 11.65 12.59
C GLU A 231 -5.87 11.81 11.96
N GLU A 232 -6.00 12.71 10.98
CA GLU A 232 -7.25 12.93 10.27
C GLU A 232 -7.68 11.66 9.50
N ARG A 233 -6.72 10.90 8.94
CA ARG A 233 -6.97 9.62 8.29
C ARG A 233 -7.59 8.61 9.25
N ASP A 234 -7.02 8.46 10.47
CA ASP A 234 -7.56 7.55 11.50
C ASP A 234 -8.99 7.94 11.88
N GLU A 235 -9.24 9.23 12.11
CA GLU A 235 -10.59 9.72 12.43
C GLU A 235 -11.59 9.48 11.32
N LEU A 236 -11.24 9.77 10.07
CA LEU A 236 -12.11 9.58 8.92
C LEU A 236 -12.43 8.10 8.68
N LEU A 237 -11.41 7.25 8.74
CA LEU A 237 -11.60 5.81 8.55
C LEU A 237 -12.45 5.22 9.68
N GLY A 238 -12.14 5.52 10.95
CA GLY A 238 -12.85 4.97 12.09
C GLY A 238 -14.28 5.49 12.24
N GLY A 239 -14.51 6.75 11.87
CA GLY A 239 -15.82 7.39 11.94
C GLY A 239 -16.77 7.04 10.78
N ALA A 240 -16.29 6.39 9.72
CA ALA A 240 -17.12 6.08 8.57
C ALA A 240 -18.16 4.98 8.88
N TYR A 241 -19.36 5.11 8.28
CA TYR A 241 -20.36 4.05 8.23
C TYR A 241 -19.85 2.88 7.38
N ALA A 242 -19.30 3.19 6.21
CA ALA A 242 -18.57 2.26 5.36
C ALA A 242 -17.51 2.99 4.52
N LEU A 243 -16.42 2.30 4.19
CA LEU A 243 -15.45 2.74 3.20
C LEU A 243 -15.88 2.28 1.81
N LEU A 244 -15.98 3.21 0.86
CA LEU A 244 -16.22 2.90 -0.54
C LEU A 244 -14.90 2.73 -1.29
N HIS A 245 -14.74 1.61 -2.01
CA HIS A 245 -13.57 1.32 -2.82
C HIS A 245 -13.96 0.85 -4.24
N PRO A 246 -14.64 1.71 -5.03
CA PRO A 246 -15.21 1.37 -6.34
C PRO A 246 -14.18 1.55 -7.48
N ILE A 247 -13.06 0.85 -7.38
CA ILE A 247 -11.92 0.98 -8.29
C ILE A 247 -12.21 0.47 -9.71
N ASN A 248 -11.58 1.10 -10.72
CA ASN A 248 -11.71 0.76 -12.12
C ASN A 248 -10.54 -0.05 -12.71
N PHE A 249 -9.58 -0.48 -11.88
CA PHE A 249 -8.44 -1.29 -12.30
C PHE A 249 -8.25 -2.51 -11.37
N LYS A 250 -7.27 -3.36 -11.67
CA LYS A 250 -6.89 -4.47 -10.80
C LYS A 250 -5.99 -3.92 -9.67
N GLU A 251 -6.56 -3.70 -8.50
CA GLU A 251 -5.81 -3.21 -7.33
C GLU A 251 -4.80 -4.27 -6.88
N PRO A 252 -3.51 -3.94 -6.78
CA PRO A 252 -2.49 -4.88 -6.32
C PRO A 252 -2.68 -5.33 -4.88
N PHE A 253 -3.10 -4.41 -3.97
CA PHE A 253 -3.39 -4.74 -2.58
C PHE A 253 -4.58 -3.96 -2.02
N GLY A 254 -4.51 -2.63 -1.90
CA GLY A 254 -5.56 -1.79 -1.31
C GLY A 254 -5.29 -1.46 0.15
N LEU A 255 -4.22 -0.68 0.42
CA LEU A 255 -3.85 -0.27 1.78
C LEU A 255 -5.01 0.38 2.53
N SER A 256 -5.75 1.30 1.91
CA SER A 256 -6.89 1.98 2.53
C SER A 256 -8.02 1.02 2.96
N VAL A 257 -8.19 -0.09 2.25
CA VAL A 257 -9.16 -1.14 2.61
C VAL A 257 -8.73 -1.84 3.91
N ALA A 258 -7.46 -2.25 3.98
CA ALA A 258 -6.92 -2.85 5.20
C ALA A 258 -6.95 -1.85 6.37
N GLU A 259 -6.53 -0.60 6.16
CA GLU A 259 -6.54 0.48 7.15
C GLU A 259 -7.97 0.75 7.70
N GLY A 260 -8.97 0.80 6.82
CA GLY A 260 -10.37 0.94 7.23
C GLY A 260 -10.84 -0.21 8.15
N MET A 261 -10.48 -1.44 7.79
CA MET A 261 -10.82 -2.60 8.62
C MET A 261 -10.06 -2.60 9.97
N PHE A 262 -8.84 -2.05 10.05
CA PHE A 262 -8.14 -1.83 11.33
C PHE A 262 -8.87 -0.84 12.25
N CYS A 263 -9.65 0.08 11.69
CA CYS A 263 -10.56 0.95 12.45
C CYS A 263 -11.91 0.28 12.74
N GLY A 264 -12.14 -0.96 12.28
CA GLY A 264 -13.41 -1.65 12.37
C GLY A 264 -14.42 -1.27 11.27
N THR A 265 -14.02 -0.49 10.28
CA THR A 265 -14.94 0.01 9.25
C THR A 265 -15.16 -1.01 8.16
N PRO A 266 -16.43 -1.40 7.88
CA PRO A 266 -16.77 -2.27 6.78
C PRO A 266 -16.48 -1.63 5.43
N VAL A 267 -16.15 -2.46 4.43
CA VAL A 267 -15.75 -1.98 3.10
C VAL A 267 -16.77 -2.42 2.05
N ILE A 268 -17.18 -1.50 1.17
CA ILE A 268 -17.93 -1.82 -0.06
C ILE A 268 -16.96 -1.60 -1.23
N ALA A 269 -16.55 -2.68 -1.87
CA ALA A 269 -15.55 -2.61 -2.94
C ALA A 269 -16.03 -3.27 -4.23
N PHE A 270 -15.61 -2.71 -5.37
CA PHE A 270 -15.74 -3.42 -6.63
C PHE A 270 -14.84 -4.65 -6.62
N ASN A 271 -15.39 -5.78 -7.06
CA ASN A 271 -14.73 -7.08 -7.05
C ASN A 271 -13.62 -7.15 -8.12
N LYS A 272 -12.53 -6.42 -7.89
CA LYS A 272 -11.38 -6.30 -8.80
C LYS A 272 -10.05 -6.44 -8.05
N GLY A 273 -9.09 -7.10 -8.71
CA GLY A 273 -7.74 -7.29 -8.14
C GLY A 273 -7.79 -8.06 -6.82
N SER A 274 -7.10 -7.57 -5.81
CA SER A 274 -6.92 -8.21 -4.50
C SER A 274 -8.13 -8.13 -3.57
N MET A 275 -9.23 -7.50 -3.96
CA MET A 275 -10.37 -7.28 -3.06
C MET A 275 -10.96 -8.59 -2.50
N GLN A 276 -10.97 -9.68 -3.30
CA GLN A 276 -11.37 -11.02 -2.82
C GLN A 276 -10.45 -11.62 -1.76
N GLU A 277 -9.21 -11.15 -1.69
CA GLU A 277 -8.22 -11.61 -0.70
C GLU A 277 -8.32 -10.81 0.61
N LEU A 278 -8.70 -9.52 0.51
CA LEU A 278 -8.77 -8.61 1.65
C LEU A 278 -10.11 -8.71 2.37
N ILE A 279 -11.21 -8.76 1.62
CA ILE A 279 -12.57 -8.69 2.16
C ILE A 279 -13.14 -10.10 2.32
N ASP A 280 -13.55 -10.45 3.54
CA ASP A 280 -14.42 -11.61 3.80
C ASP A 280 -15.84 -11.17 3.49
N ASP A 281 -16.33 -11.53 2.29
CA ASP A 281 -17.60 -11.05 1.76
C ASP A 281 -18.77 -11.30 2.72
N LYS A 282 -19.58 -10.27 2.94
CA LYS A 282 -20.72 -10.22 3.87
C LYS A 282 -20.34 -10.29 5.37
N LYS A 283 -19.04 -10.36 5.71
CA LYS A 283 -18.59 -10.37 7.10
C LYS A 283 -17.71 -9.17 7.45
N THR A 284 -16.83 -8.73 6.53
CA THR A 284 -16.04 -7.51 6.71
C THR A 284 -16.42 -6.41 5.72
N GLY A 285 -17.36 -6.69 4.84
CA GLY A 285 -17.81 -5.79 3.79
C GLY A 285 -18.56 -6.51 2.70
N PHE A 286 -18.70 -5.86 1.56
CA PHE A 286 -19.40 -6.40 0.39
C PHE A 286 -18.54 -6.27 -0.86
N LEU A 287 -18.43 -7.36 -1.63
CA LEU A 287 -17.86 -7.38 -2.96
C LEU A 287 -18.99 -7.22 -3.99
N VAL A 288 -18.92 -6.14 -4.76
CA VAL A 288 -19.96 -5.75 -5.72
C VAL A 288 -19.35 -5.47 -7.09
N ASN A 289 -20.16 -5.40 -8.14
CA ASN A 289 -19.65 -5.26 -9.51
C ASN A 289 -19.87 -3.87 -10.11
N ASN A 290 -20.80 -3.11 -9.56
CA ASN A 290 -21.24 -1.81 -10.10
C ASN A 290 -21.81 -0.89 -9.01
N VAL A 291 -22.16 0.33 -9.42
CA VAL A 291 -22.74 1.38 -8.56
C VAL A 291 -24.09 0.97 -7.98
N GLU A 292 -24.91 0.28 -8.77
CA GLU A 292 -26.24 -0.18 -8.37
C GLU A 292 -26.14 -1.17 -7.22
N GLU A 293 -25.38 -2.24 -7.41
CA GLU A 293 -25.16 -3.26 -6.37
C GLU A 293 -24.53 -2.64 -5.10
N ALA A 294 -23.61 -1.67 -5.26
CA ALA A 294 -23.01 -0.98 -4.14
C ALA A 294 -24.02 -0.18 -3.32
N ALA A 295 -24.94 0.54 -3.98
CA ALA A 295 -25.99 1.28 -3.31
C ALA A 295 -26.98 0.35 -2.60
N ASP A 296 -27.33 -0.78 -3.21
CA ASP A 296 -28.28 -1.75 -2.66
C ASP A 296 -27.78 -2.43 -1.39
N VAL A 297 -26.46 -2.64 -1.24
CA VAL A 297 -25.89 -3.28 -0.05
C VAL A 297 -25.64 -2.32 1.12
N ILE A 298 -25.69 -1.00 0.91
CA ILE A 298 -25.46 -0.02 2.00
C ILE A 298 -26.37 -0.26 3.21
N PRO A 299 -27.69 -0.50 3.09
CA PRO A 299 -28.52 -0.77 4.24
C PRO A 299 -28.14 -2.04 5.01
N LEU A 300 -27.42 -2.96 4.38
CA LEU A 300 -26.98 -4.23 4.98
C LEU A 300 -25.70 -4.07 5.82
N VAL A 301 -24.96 -2.98 5.64
CA VAL A 301 -23.72 -2.68 6.39
C VAL A 301 -23.94 -2.68 7.90
N LYS A 302 -25.13 -2.27 8.37
CA LYS A 302 -25.50 -2.30 9.79
C LYS A 302 -25.41 -3.69 10.45
N ASN A 303 -25.42 -4.75 9.65
CA ASN A 303 -25.36 -6.13 10.12
C ASN A 303 -23.90 -6.65 10.20
N ILE A 304 -22.93 -5.86 9.75
CA ILE A 304 -21.50 -6.22 9.81
C ILE A 304 -20.97 -5.92 11.21
N ASP A 305 -20.36 -6.92 11.82
CA ASP A 305 -19.65 -6.77 13.10
C ASP A 305 -18.29 -6.05 12.87
N ARG A 306 -18.18 -4.82 13.36
CA ARG A 306 -16.97 -4.00 13.26
C ARG A 306 -15.78 -4.64 13.99
N ASN A 307 -16.03 -5.34 15.10
CA ASN A 307 -14.97 -6.06 15.81
C ASN A 307 -14.44 -7.23 14.97
N TYR A 308 -15.30 -7.92 14.22
CA TYR A 308 -14.86 -8.95 13.29
C TYR A 308 -13.99 -8.34 12.16
N CYS A 309 -14.36 -7.17 11.61
CA CYS A 309 -13.52 -6.47 10.63
C CYS A 309 -12.12 -6.21 11.18
N TYR A 310 -12.02 -5.68 12.40
CA TYR A 310 -10.77 -5.41 13.09
C TYR A 310 -9.94 -6.68 13.31
N GLN A 311 -10.54 -7.74 13.86
CA GLN A 311 -9.84 -9.01 14.11
C GLN A 311 -9.35 -9.68 12.82
N TRP A 312 -10.14 -9.63 11.75
CA TRP A 312 -9.77 -10.12 10.44
C TRP A 312 -8.53 -9.38 9.91
N ALA A 313 -8.55 -8.05 9.94
CA ALA A 313 -7.43 -7.23 9.49
C ALA A 313 -6.17 -7.48 10.32
N GLN A 314 -6.29 -7.53 11.64
CA GLN A 314 -5.20 -7.84 12.56
C GLN A 314 -4.55 -9.19 12.26
N SER A 315 -5.35 -10.22 12.05
CA SER A 315 -4.85 -11.58 11.83
C SER A 315 -4.10 -11.76 10.51
N LYS A 316 -4.45 -10.97 9.49
CA LYS A 316 -3.94 -11.14 8.12
C LYS A 316 -2.99 -10.04 7.65
N PHE A 317 -3.22 -8.80 8.09
CA PHE A 317 -2.58 -7.61 7.52
C PHE A 317 -1.84 -6.79 8.58
N SER A 318 -1.50 -7.34 9.74
CA SER A 318 -0.67 -6.65 10.71
C SER A 318 0.80 -6.60 10.29
N THR A 319 1.52 -5.56 10.73
CA THR A 319 2.98 -5.47 10.56
C THR A 319 3.69 -6.69 11.14
N GLU A 320 3.20 -7.21 12.26
CA GLU A 320 3.73 -8.41 12.91
C GLU A 320 3.64 -9.63 11.99
N LYS A 321 2.46 -9.86 11.40
CA LYS A 321 2.22 -10.96 10.45
C LYS A 321 3.11 -10.83 9.21
N MET A 322 3.17 -9.65 8.61
CA MET A 322 4.03 -9.37 7.46
C MET A 322 5.50 -9.65 7.79
N THR A 323 5.96 -9.18 8.95
CA THR A 323 7.35 -9.38 9.40
C THR A 323 7.67 -10.86 9.56
N GLU A 324 6.80 -11.64 10.20
CA GLU A 324 6.97 -13.08 10.38
C GLU A 324 7.02 -13.84 9.05
N ASP A 325 6.19 -13.43 8.09
CA ASP A 325 6.19 -14.05 6.77
C ASP A 325 7.46 -13.70 5.98
N TYR A 326 7.98 -12.47 6.07
CA TYR A 326 9.28 -12.13 5.46
C TYR A 326 10.46 -12.85 6.12
N ILE A 327 10.45 -13.05 7.44
CA ILE A 327 11.49 -13.85 8.11
C ILE A 327 11.55 -15.25 7.49
N LYS A 328 10.40 -15.91 7.30
CA LYS A 328 10.34 -17.23 6.64
C LYS A 328 10.85 -17.17 5.18
N VAL A 329 10.59 -16.09 4.46
CA VAL A 329 11.14 -15.89 3.10
C VAL A 329 12.66 -15.81 3.15
N TYR A 330 13.22 -15.02 4.08
CA TYR A 330 14.67 -14.86 4.20
C TYR A 330 15.37 -16.17 4.61
N GLU A 331 14.82 -16.88 5.60
CA GLU A 331 15.32 -18.21 6.01
C GLU A 331 15.32 -19.18 4.84
N LYS A 332 14.24 -19.23 4.07
CA LYS A 332 14.15 -20.06 2.86
C LYS A 332 15.20 -19.68 1.83
N VAL A 333 15.42 -18.40 1.57
CA VAL A 333 16.39 -17.91 0.57
C VAL A 333 17.82 -18.24 1.01
N LEU A 334 18.14 -18.08 2.29
CA LEU A 334 19.48 -18.40 2.84
C LEU A 334 19.77 -19.90 2.93
N SER A 335 18.76 -20.76 2.85
CA SER A 335 18.90 -22.23 2.85
C SER A 335 19.09 -22.82 1.44
N LEU A 336 18.99 -22.04 0.37
CA LEU A 336 19.19 -22.46 -1.03
C LEU A 336 20.67 -22.39 -1.43
#